data_5c1b2a9e473733aa39144d9673acf4a6
#
_entry.id   5c1b2a9e473733aa39144d9673acf4a6
#
_cell.length_a   1.000
_cell.length_b   1.000
_cell.length_c   1.000
_cell.angle_alpha   90.00
_cell.angle_beta   90.00
_cell.angle_gamma   90.00
#
_symmetry.space_group_name_H-M   'P 1'
#
loop_
_entity.id
_entity.type
_entity.pdbx_description
1 polymer ?
#
loop_
_entity_poly.entity_id
_entity_poly.type
_entity_poly.pdbx_seq_one_letter_code
_entity_poly.pdbx_strand_id
1 'polypeptide(L)'
;MSGERDVVALLHPALKGVPGANTTGSNIVSFNFAAATSFGKKQGENSPIGVRSAFEYTTALNTLLAKDSKQKMMIGDATVVFWTGRDDAFETELAGFFSEPPKDEPDRLVQNVAALFKSPRTGSAAFTDDSTTFYVLGLAPNAARLSVRFWHIGTVAEMANRFRSYFEDLSIVHGPKDKDHLSLWRLLVSTAVQGKSENIAPNLAGNVMRSILEGLPFPETLLQAVLMRIKAEHEVSYPRAKLIKGCLNRKWCFTNPKNERNLTVSLDVQNVNIGYRLGRLFAVLEKIQEAANPGLNATIRDRFYSSASSMPTSVFGNLMRLSNHHLSKLRKEKPGYAVNLEKLMQEVVSGVSSFPAHLSLDDQGQFAIGYYHQRQDFFTKKDAE
;
A
#
# COMPACT_ATOMS: atom_id res chain seq x y z
N MET A 1 18.94 -31.69 6.25
CA MET A 1 19.18 -30.26 6.55
C MET A 1 20.46 -30.06 7.36
N SER A 2 20.72 -30.89 8.35
CA SER A 2 21.96 -30.82 9.15
C SER A 2 23.19 -31.49 8.51
N GLY A 3 23.04 -32.24 7.42
CA GLY A 3 24.06 -33.10 6.85
C GLY A 3 24.27 -34.43 7.61
N GLU A 4 23.61 -34.62 8.73
CA GLU A 4 23.64 -35.86 9.51
C GLU A 4 22.59 -36.85 8.99
N ARG A 5 22.89 -38.14 9.11
CA ARG A 5 21.90 -39.20 8.84
C ARG A 5 20.92 -39.26 10.00
N ASP A 6 19.61 -39.13 9.70
CA ASP A 6 18.54 -39.16 10.67
C ASP A 6 17.33 -39.93 10.12
N VAL A 7 16.45 -40.37 11.00
CA VAL A 7 15.18 -41.01 10.63
C VAL A 7 14.22 -39.94 10.12
N VAL A 8 13.51 -40.24 9.04
CA VAL A 8 12.50 -39.33 8.48
C VAL A 8 11.35 -39.09 9.48
N ALA A 9 11.07 -37.83 9.75
CA ALA A 9 9.92 -37.44 10.54
C ALA A 9 8.62 -37.68 9.73
N LEU A 10 7.84 -38.69 10.10
CA LEU A 10 6.55 -38.96 9.46
C LEU A 10 5.54 -37.85 9.73
N LEU A 11 5.55 -37.27 10.92
CA LEU A 11 4.72 -36.13 11.32
C LEU A 11 5.63 -35.06 11.90
N HIS A 12 5.48 -33.84 11.44
CA HIS A 12 6.18 -32.71 12.03
C HIS A 12 5.39 -32.17 13.23
N PRO A 13 6.06 -31.68 14.29
CA PRO A 13 5.38 -31.01 15.39
C PRO A 13 4.52 -29.84 14.90
N ALA A 14 3.38 -29.62 15.55
CA ALA A 14 2.46 -28.57 15.18
C ALA A 14 2.96 -27.18 15.63
N LEU A 15 2.68 -26.17 14.80
CA LEU A 15 2.92 -24.78 15.12
C LEU A 15 1.67 -24.16 15.74
N LYS A 16 1.85 -23.37 16.79
CA LYS A 16 0.80 -22.66 17.52
C LYS A 16 0.97 -21.14 17.36
N GLY A 17 -0.02 -20.36 17.75
CA GLY A 17 0.08 -18.90 17.80
C GLY A 17 -0.19 -18.18 16.47
N VAL A 18 -0.70 -18.89 15.45
CA VAL A 18 -1.20 -18.28 14.21
C VAL A 18 -2.73 -18.10 14.36
N PRO A 19 -3.25 -16.86 14.42
CA PRO A 19 -4.68 -16.59 14.53
C PRO A 19 -5.46 -17.20 13.38
N GLY A 20 -6.64 -17.77 13.68
CA GLY A 20 -7.49 -18.47 12.69
C GLY A 20 -7.06 -19.88 12.34
N ALA A 21 -5.90 -20.37 12.82
CA ALA A 21 -5.50 -21.77 12.74
C ALA A 21 -6.05 -22.58 13.94
N ASN A 22 -5.88 -23.90 13.92
CA ASN A 22 -6.32 -24.76 15.02
C ASN A 22 -5.62 -24.37 16.34
N THR A 23 -6.38 -24.31 17.42
CA THR A 23 -5.86 -23.96 18.76
C THR A 23 -4.84 -24.96 19.29
N THR A 24 -4.97 -26.23 18.91
CA THR A 24 -4.00 -27.31 19.23
C THR A 24 -2.73 -27.22 18.40
N GLY A 25 -2.73 -26.42 17.36
CA GLY A 25 -1.68 -26.21 16.39
C GLY A 25 -2.01 -26.73 14.99
N SER A 26 -1.28 -26.25 14.02
CA SER A 26 -1.38 -26.62 12.61
C SER A 26 0.00 -26.86 12.01
N ASN A 27 0.07 -27.70 10.96
CA ASN A 27 1.35 -28.07 10.37
C ASN A 27 1.61 -27.29 9.06
N ILE A 28 2.86 -26.95 8.80
CA ILE A 28 3.31 -26.50 7.48
C ILE A 28 3.48 -27.70 6.54
N VAL A 29 4.09 -28.77 7.03
CA VAL A 29 4.34 -30.00 6.29
C VAL A 29 3.36 -31.08 6.75
N SER A 30 2.46 -31.54 5.87
CA SER A 30 1.47 -32.56 6.16
C SER A 30 0.90 -33.14 4.87
N PHE A 31 0.89 -34.46 4.75
CA PHE A 31 0.45 -35.20 3.56
C PHE A 31 -0.58 -36.25 3.96
N ASN A 32 -1.86 -35.91 3.92
CA ASN A 32 -2.97 -36.76 4.34
C ASN A 32 -4.01 -37.02 3.21
N PHE A 33 -3.59 -36.89 1.96
CA PHE A 33 -4.47 -37.10 0.79
C PHE A 33 -3.98 -38.28 -0.05
N ALA A 34 -4.88 -38.92 -0.81
CA ALA A 34 -4.61 -40.18 -1.51
C ALA A 34 -3.41 -40.13 -2.47
N ALA A 35 -3.23 -39.02 -3.21
CA ALA A 35 -2.09 -38.89 -4.11
C ALA A 35 -0.72 -38.89 -3.39
N ALA A 36 -0.66 -38.54 -2.11
CA ALA A 36 0.58 -38.60 -1.33
C ALA A 36 0.98 -40.03 -0.91
N THR A 37 0.17 -41.03 -1.19
CA THR A 37 0.50 -42.43 -0.96
C THR A 37 1.12 -43.12 -2.18
N SER A 38 1.34 -42.37 -3.27
CA SER A 38 2.00 -42.87 -4.48
C SER A 38 3.40 -43.40 -4.16
N PHE A 39 3.80 -44.46 -4.84
CA PHE A 39 5.05 -45.16 -4.58
C PHE A 39 5.21 -45.72 -3.17
N GLY A 40 4.10 -46.02 -2.48
CA GLY A 40 4.10 -46.57 -1.13
C GLY A 40 4.53 -45.60 -0.02
N LYS A 41 4.68 -44.30 -0.32
CA LYS A 41 5.07 -43.28 0.65
C LYS A 41 3.98 -42.99 1.64
N LYS A 42 4.38 -42.62 2.85
CA LYS A 42 3.48 -42.21 3.95
C LYS A 42 3.89 -40.86 4.50
N GLN A 43 2.91 -39.98 4.68
CA GLN A 43 3.09 -38.69 5.37
C GLN A 43 4.39 -37.95 4.99
N GLY A 44 5.27 -37.68 5.97
CA GLY A 44 6.54 -36.96 5.82
C GLY A 44 7.57 -37.60 4.88
N GLU A 45 7.40 -38.86 4.48
CA GLU A 45 8.25 -39.47 3.44
C GLU A 45 8.15 -38.73 2.10
N ASN A 46 7.08 -37.98 1.88
CA ASN A 46 6.92 -37.10 0.71
C ASN A 46 7.78 -35.83 0.78
N SER A 47 8.24 -35.45 1.97
CA SER A 47 9.17 -34.36 2.22
C SER A 47 10.17 -34.81 3.30
N PRO A 48 11.17 -35.61 2.92
CA PRO A 48 12.02 -36.32 3.87
C PRO A 48 12.94 -35.36 4.64
N ILE A 49 12.50 -35.01 5.85
CA ILE A 49 13.20 -34.19 6.81
C ILE A 49 13.43 -35.06 8.05
N GLY A 50 14.65 -35.05 8.60
CA GLY A 50 14.99 -35.80 9.81
C GLY A 50 14.18 -35.34 11.04
N VAL A 51 13.95 -36.26 11.99
CA VAL A 51 13.21 -35.99 13.23
C VAL A 51 13.81 -34.81 14.01
N ARG A 52 15.13 -34.75 14.12
CA ARG A 52 15.84 -33.68 14.79
C ARG A 52 15.59 -32.33 14.10
N SER A 53 15.79 -32.24 12.79
CA SER A 53 15.55 -31.01 12.04
C SER A 53 14.08 -30.56 12.08
N ALA A 54 13.14 -31.51 12.05
CA ALA A 54 11.71 -31.21 12.19
C ALA A 54 11.40 -30.60 13.57
N PHE A 55 12.00 -31.16 14.64
CA PHE A 55 11.87 -30.62 15.99
C PHE A 55 12.52 -29.23 16.12
N GLU A 56 13.71 -29.04 15.62
CA GLU A 56 14.46 -27.79 15.71
C GLU A 56 13.72 -26.62 15.06
N TYR A 57 13.30 -26.75 13.78
CA TYR A 57 12.62 -25.66 13.10
C TYR A 57 11.23 -25.36 13.71
N THR A 58 10.50 -26.38 14.14
CA THR A 58 9.18 -26.16 14.74
C THR A 58 9.28 -25.54 16.13
N THR A 59 10.32 -25.88 16.90
CA THR A 59 10.59 -25.25 18.18
C THR A 59 10.96 -23.78 18.00
N ALA A 60 11.87 -23.46 17.08
CA ALA A 60 12.25 -22.09 16.76
C ALA A 60 11.01 -21.25 16.32
N LEU A 61 10.20 -21.79 15.40
CA LEU A 61 8.99 -21.11 14.95
C LEU A 61 7.96 -20.93 16.06
N ASN A 62 7.78 -21.92 16.94
CA ASN A 62 6.86 -21.78 18.08
C ASN A 62 7.34 -20.70 19.06
N THR A 63 8.66 -20.51 19.23
CA THR A 63 9.23 -19.41 20.03
C THR A 63 8.92 -18.06 19.38
N LEU A 64 9.16 -17.92 18.06
CA LEU A 64 8.85 -16.69 17.32
C LEU A 64 7.34 -16.37 17.28
N LEU A 65 6.49 -17.41 17.26
CA LEU A 65 5.03 -17.29 17.24
C LEU A 65 4.41 -17.10 18.63
N ALA A 66 5.19 -17.15 19.72
CA ALA A 66 4.68 -16.96 21.07
C ALA A 66 3.91 -15.64 21.22
N LYS A 67 3.00 -15.58 22.19
CA LYS A 67 2.09 -14.44 22.38
C LYS A 67 2.83 -13.13 22.64
N ASP A 68 3.91 -13.20 23.37
CA ASP A 68 4.78 -12.10 23.81
C ASP A 68 6.01 -11.87 22.94
N SER A 69 6.11 -12.60 21.82
CA SER A 69 7.22 -12.43 20.89
C SER A 69 7.22 -11.02 20.27
N LYS A 70 8.37 -10.36 20.34
CA LYS A 70 8.62 -9.07 19.67
C LYS A 70 8.94 -9.23 18.18
N GLN A 71 9.24 -10.44 17.74
CA GLN A 71 9.61 -10.83 16.37
C GLN A 71 8.39 -11.32 15.58
N LYS A 72 7.19 -10.88 15.98
CA LYS A 72 5.91 -11.25 15.37
C LYS A 72 5.04 -10.01 15.14
N MET A 73 4.41 -9.96 13.99
CA MET A 73 3.39 -8.96 13.65
C MET A 73 2.27 -9.57 12.78
N MET A 74 1.13 -8.88 12.71
CA MET A 74 0.03 -9.27 11.83
C MET A 74 -0.03 -8.33 10.63
N ILE A 75 -0.14 -8.91 9.43
CA ILE A 75 -0.35 -8.15 8.18
C ILE A 75 -1.50 -8.80 7.42
N GLY A 76 -2.69 -8.21 7.49
CA GLY A 76 -3.91 -8.81 6.96
C GLY A 76 -4.22 -10.14 7.65
N ASP A 77 -4.32 -11.21 6.87
CA ASP A 77 -4.55 -12.58 7.32
C ASP A 77 -3.25 -13.33 7.68
N ALA A 78 -2.09 -12.74 7.42
CA ALA A 78 -0.80 -13.38 7.65
C ALA A 78 -0.20 -13.00 9.01
N THR A 79 0.27 -14.01 9.74
CA THR A 79 1.19 -13.85 10.86
C THR A 79 2.60 -13.86 10.31
N VAL A 80 3.30 -12.75 10.48
CA VAL A 80 4.68 -12.56 10.01
C VAL A 80 5.62 -12.71 11.19
N VAL A 81 6.59 -13.59 11.05
CA VAL A 81 7.73 -13.72 11.97
C VAL A 81 9.01 -13.34 11.24
N PHE A 82 9.96 -12.77 11.97
CA PHE A 82 11.21 -12.29 11.41
C PHE A 82 12.33 -12.42 12.42
N TRP A 83 13.56 -12.56 11.94
CA TRP A 83 14.75 -12.66 12.78
C TRP A 83 16.02 -12.32 11.98
N THR A 84 17.09 -12.02 12.68
CA THR A 84 18.41 -11.79 12.13
C THR A 84 19.33 -12.99 12.39
N GLY A 85 20.35 -13.16 11.59
CA GLY A 85 21.38 -14.19 11.80
C GLY A 85 22.29 -13.92 13.01
N ARG A 86 22.31 -12.67 13.50
CA ARG A 86 22.98 -12.18 14.70
C ARG A 86 22.10 -11.13 15.35
N ASP A 87 22.26 -10.88 16.64
CA ASP A 87 21.50 -9.82 17.33
C ASP A 87 21.69 -8.47 16.62
N ASP A 88 20.59 -7.87 16.19
CA ASP A 88 20.58 -6.60 15.49
C ASP A 88 19.35 -5.75 15.90
N ALA A 89 19.57 -4.47 16.08
CA ALA A 89 18.51 -3.54 16.48
C ALA A 89 17.36 -3.47 15.44
N PHE A 90 17.65 -3.71 14.17
CA PHE A 90 16.66 -3.73 13.08
C PHE A 90 15.55 -4.77 13.30
N GLU A 91 15.84 -5.86 13.99
CA GLU A 91 14.88 -6.89 14.33
C GLU A 91 13.72 -6.37 15.18
N THR A 92 14.00 -5.43 16.09
CA THR A 92 12.94 -4.79 16.90
C THR A 92 12.23 -3.66 16.18
N GLU A 93 12.83 -3.09 15.14
CA GLU A 93 12.29 -1.96 14.37
C GLU A 93 11.29 -2.39 13.31
N LEU A 94 11.40 -3.61 12.74
CA LEU A 94 10.56 -4.07 11.64
C LEU A 94 9.06 -3.96 11.97
N ALA A 95 8.66 -4.43 13.12
CA ALA A 95 7.26 -4.32 13.55
C ALA A 95 6.80 -2.86 13.64
N GLY A 96 7.70 -1.96 14.05
CA GLY A 96 7.42 -0.53 14.15
C GLY A 96 7.18 0.17 12.82
N PHE A 97 7.65 -0.37 11.69
CA PHE A 97 7.41 0.20 10.35
C PHE A 97 6.04 -0.18 9.76
N PHE A 98 5.49 -1.34 10.14
CA PHE A 98 4.32 -1.89 9.46
C PHE A 98 3.11 -2.09 10.37
N SER A 99 3.31 -2.26 11.68
CA SER A 99 2.22 -2.37 12.64
C SER A 99 1.58 -1.03 12.96
N GLU A 100 0.32 -1.07 13.39
CA GLU A 100 -0.32 0.13 13.96
C GLU A 100 0.40 0.53 15.25
N PRO A 101 0.78 1.80 15.42
CA PRO A 101 1.44 2.25 16.63
C PRO A 101 0.51 2.11 17.86
N PRO A 102 1.05 1.87 19.07
CA PRO A 102 0.28 1.85 20.30
C PRO A 102 -0.48 3.17 20.51
N LYS A 103 -1.62 3.12 21.20
CA LYS A 103 -2.47 4.31 21.43
C LYS A 103 -1.77 5.38 22.26
N ASP A 104 -0.91 4.97 23.16
CA ASP A 104 -0.07 5.82 24.04
C ASP A 104 1.18 6.36 23.32
N GLU A 105 1.58 5.75 22.20
CA GLU A 105 2.72 6.19 21.38
C GLU A 105 2.30 6.43 19.90
N PRO A 106 1.33 7.33 19.64
CA PRO A 106 0.74 7.46 18.30
C PRO A 106 1.72 7.95 17.22
N ASP A 107 2.85 8.56 17.61
CA ASP A 107 3.86 9.09 16.70
C ASP A 107 5.05 8.15 16.49
N ARG A 108 5.04 6.97 17.10
CA ARG A 108 6.15 6.01 17.04
C ARG A 108 6.53 5.63 15.59
N LEU A 109 5.53 5.40 14.73
CA LEU A 109 5.79 5.10 13.32
C LEU A 109 6.52 6.25 12.62
N VAL A 110 6.08 7.50 12.83
CA VAL A 110 6.72 8.69 12.23
C VAL A 110 8.15 8.83 12.73
N GLN A 111 8.40 8.58 14.02
CA GLN A 111 9.74 8.64 14.61
C GLN A 111 10.65 7.55 14.05
N ASN A 112 10.17 6.30 13.93
CA ASN A 112 10.93 5.19 13.35
C ASN A 112 11.30 5.45 11.88
N VAL A 113 10.34 5.92 11.08
CA VAL A 113 10.61 6.27 9.69
C VAL A 113 11.59 7.45 9.59
N ALA A 114 11.46 8.47 10.44
CA ALA A 114 12.42 9.57 10.48
C ALA A 114 13.84 9.09 10.85
N ALA A 115 13.96 8.14 11.79
CA ALA A 115 15.24 7.51 12.14
C ALA A 115 15.83 6.72 10.95
N LEU A 116 14.99 5.96 10.24
CA LEU A 116 15.37 5.24 9.03
C LEU A 116 15.95 6.17 7.95
N PHE A 117 15.33 7.36 7.74
CA PHE A 117 15.82 8.34 6.77
C PHE A 117 17.06 9.10 7.22
N LYS A 118 17.24 9.30 8.53
CA LYS A 118 18.46 9.93 9.10
C LYS A 118 19.66 8.97 9.10
N SER A 119 19.44 7.67 9.10
CA SER A 119 20.49 6.68 8.96
C SER A 119 21.15 6.84 7.58
N PRO A 120 22.45 7.12 7.47
CA PRO A 120 23.11 7.36 6.20
C PRO A 120 22.96 6.19 5.24
N ARG A 121 22.84 6.49 3.96
CA ARG A 121 22.89 5.48 2.87
C ARG A 121 24.26 4.80 2.77
N THR A 122 25.24 5.35 3.48
CA THR A 122 26.61 4.86 3.55
C THR A 122 27.10 4.99 4.99
N GLY A 123 27.12 3.88 5.70
CA GLY A 123 28.13 3.64 6.74
C GLY A 123 28.04 4.36 8.08
N SER A 124 26.90 4.58 8.72
CA SER A 124 26.90 4.89 10.16
C SER A 124 25.79 4.25 10.98
N ALA A 125 26.23 3.57 11.91
CA ALA A 125 25.86 3.24 13.30
C ALA A 125 24.56 2.51 13.65
N ALA A 126 23.42 2.66 12.95
CA ALA A 126 22.19 1.99 13.41
C ALA A 126 21.78 0.76 12.57
N PHE A 127 22.16 0.69 11.27
CA PHE A 127 21.73 -0.37 10.35
C PHE A 127 22.84 -0.74 9.35
N THR A 128 24.09 -0.84 9.79
CA THR A 128 25.29 -0.82 8.93
C THR A 128 26.14 -2.07 8.92
N ASP A 129 25.73 -3.14 9.56
CA ASP A 129 26.35 -4.43 9.23
C ASP A 129 25.70 -4.99 7.97
N ASP A 130 26.24 -4.61 6.83
CA ASP A 130 25.76 -5.01 5.48
C ASP A 130 25.66 -6.52 5.31
N SER A 131 26.33 -7.29 6.16
CA SER A 131 26.43 -8.75 6.06
C SER A 131 25.43 -9.50 6.94
N THR A 132 24.75 -8.85 7.89
CA THR A 132 23.79 -9.55 8.77
C THR A 132 22.59 -10.01 7.95
N THR A 133 22.39 -11.32 7.88
CA THR A 133 21.26 -11.91 7.17
C THR A 133 19.97 -11.67 7.95
N PHE A 134 18.93 -11.27 7.25
CA PHE A 134 17.60 -11.00 7.75
C PHE A 134 16.59 -11.93 7.09
N TYR A 135 15.75 -12.55 7.90
CA TYR A 135 14.76 -13.53 7.47
C TYR A 135 13.36 -13.04 7.81
N VAL A 136 12.41 -13.23 6.89
CA VAL A 136 10.99 -12.91 7.08
C VAL A 136 10.12 -14.05 6.57
N LEU A 137 9.22 -14.56 7.40
CA LEU A 137 8.29 -15.63 7.08
C LEU A 137 6.85 -15.20 7.37
N GLY A 138 6.00 -15.20 6.34
CA GLY A 138 4.55 -14.99 6.48
C GLY A 138 3.79 -16.29 6.46
N LEU A 139 3.03 -16.56 7.51
CA LEU A 139 2.19 -17.75 7.70
C LEU A 139 0.72 -17.34 7.79
N ALA A 140 -0.16 -18.09 7.14
CA ALA A 140 -1.60 -17.90 7.27
C ALA A 140 -2.33 -19.23 7.44
N PRO A 141 -3.51 -19.24 8.09
CA PRO A 141 -4.31 -20.43 8.20
C PRO A 141 -4.80 -20.91 6.82
N ASN A 142 -4.78 -22.20 6.59
CA ASN A 142 -5.31 -22.85 5.40
C ASN A 142 -6.00 -24.15 5.78
N ALA A 143 -7.28 -24.08 6.12
CA ALA A 143 -8.04 -25.17 6.72
C ALA A 143 -7.30 -25.75 7.95
N ALA A 144 -6.96 -27.05 7.94
CA ALA A 144 -6.24 -27.70 9.05
C ALA A 144 -4.69 -27.46 9.02
N ARG A 145 -4.19 -26.69 8.09
CA ARG A 145 -2.75 -26.48 7.85
C ARG A 145 -2.38 -25.02 7.92
N LEU A 146 -1.07 -24.74 7.85
CA LEU A 146 -0.53 -23.41 7.61
C LEU A 146 -0.01 -23.31 6.18
N SER A 147 -0.29 -22.19 5.53
CA SER A 147 0.24 -21.81 4.23
C SER A 147 1.36 -20.80 4.43
N VAL A 148 2.49 -21.01 3.77
CA VAL A 148 3.53 -19.99 3.63
C VAL A 148 3.07 -18.99 2.59
N ARG A 149 2.78 -17.75 3.00
CA ARG A 149 2.39 -16.65 2.12
C ARG A 149 3.57 -16.06 1.40
N PHE A 150 4.66 -15.90 2.13
CA PHE A 150 5.95 -15.45 1.58
C PHE A 150 7.09 -15.90 2.50
N TRP A 151 8.24 -16.05 1.90
CA TRP A 151 9.51 -16.31 2.55
C TRP A 151 10.56 -15.41 1.91
N HIS A 152 11.27 -14.63 2.71
CA HIS A 152 12.29 -13.73 2.21
C HIS A 152 13.57 -13.85 3.01
N ILE A 153 14.70 -13.85 2.31
CA ILE A 153 16.05 -13.80 2.87
C ILE A 153 16.75 -12.63 2.19
N GLY A 154 17.35 -11.76 2.97
CA GLY A 154 18.14 -10.63 2.48
C GLY A 154 19.11 -10.17 3.54
N THR A 155 19.71 -8.99 3.38
CA THR A 155 20.54 -8.35 4.40
C THR A 155 19.76 -7.21 5.08
N VAL A 156 20.18 -6.83 6.28
CA VAL A 156 19.61 -5.68 7.01
C VAL A 156 19.70 -4.41 6.15
N ALA A 157 20.83 -4.18 5.48
CA ALA A 157 21.01 -3.01 4.61
C ALA A 157 20.05 -2.99 3.42
N GLU A 158 19.86 -4.15 2.75
CA GLU A 158 18.87 -4.27 1.65
C GLU A 158 17.47 -3.97 2.14
N MET A 159 17.08 -4.51 3.30
CA MET A 159 15.76 -4.27 3.88
C MET A 159 15.54 -2.79 4.21
N ALA A 160 16.53 -2.16 4.86
CA ALA A 160 16.46 -0.73 5.17
C ALA A 160 16.28 0.13 3.91
N ASN A 161 16.99 -0.18 2.82
CA ASN A 161 16.84 0.53 1.54
C ASN A 161 15.47 0.30 0.90
N ARG A 162 14.93 -0.92 0.93
CA ARG A 162 13.59 -1.24 0.42
C ARG A 162 12.48 -0.55 1.21
N PHE A 163 12.66 -0.42 2.54
CA PHE A 163 11.70 0.31 3.37
C PHE A 163 11.77 1.82 3.13
N ARG A 164 12.97 2.41 2.95
CA ARG A 164 13.08 3.82 2.52
C ARG A 164 12.32 4.04 1.21
N SER A 165 12.60 3.21 0.19
CA SER A 165 11.89 3.29 -1.10
C SER A 165 10.37 3.16 -0.93
N TYR A 166 9.92 2.25 -0.07
CA TYR A 166 8.48 2.08 0.23
C TYR A 166 7.85 3.37 0.77
N PHE A 167 8.45 4.00 1.77
CA PHE A 167 7.91 5.23 2.35
C PHE A 167 8.01 6.43 1.40
N GLU A 168 9.09 6.52 0.63
CA GLU A 168 9.25 7.54 -0.43
C GLU A 168 8.19 7.40 -1.54
N ASP A 169 7.89 6.17 -1.97
CA ASP A 169 6.87 5.91 -2.99
C ASP A 169 5.48 6.34 -2.53
N LEU A 170 5.19 6.21 -1.24
CA LEU A 170 3.92 6.57 -0.62
C LEU A 170 3.84 8.04 -0.20
N SER A 171 4.93 8.79 -0.20
CA SER A 171 4.94 10.18 0.27
C SER A 171 4.06 11.07 -0.61
N ILE A 172 3.03 11.71 -0.03
CA ILE A 172 2.09 12.59 -0.72
C ILE A 172 1.64 13.71 0.22
N VAL A 173 1.36 14.87 -0.34
CA VAL A 173 0.80 16.01 0.41
C VAL A 173 -0.48 15.63 1.13
N HIS A 174 -0.65 16.16 2.34
CA HIS A 174 -1.82 15.87 3.18
C HIS A 174 -2.18 17.07 4.07
N GLY A 175 -3.34 17.01 4.68
CA GLY A 175 -3.81 18.02 5.64
C GLY A 175 -3.04 17.96 6.97
N PRO A 176 -3.10 19.04 7.77
CA PRO A 176 -2.33 19.13 9.02
C PRO A 176 -2.79 18.15 10.11
N LYS A 177 -3.95 17.54 9.96
CA LYS A 177 -4.48 16.52 10.88
C LYS A 177 -4.00 15.10 10.58
N ASP A 178 -3.49 14.88 9.37
CA ASP A 178 -2.99 13.60 8.94
C ASP A 178 -1.52 13.44 9.33
N LYS A 179 -1.07 12.19 9.49
CA LYS A 179 0.33 11.88 9.78
C LYS A 179 1.09 11.58 8.50
N ASP A 180 2.36 11.98 8.42
CA ASP A 180 3.23 11.73 7.27
C ASP A 180 3.28 10.26 6.85
N HIS A 181 3.26 9.36 7.82
CA HIS A 181 3.33 7.92 7.59
C HIS A 181 2.15 7.19 8.23
N LEU A 182 1.58 6.25 7.50
CA LEU A 182 0.51 5.37 7.94
C LEU A 182 1.01 3.94 7.98
N SER A 183 0.54 3.16 8.95
CA SER A 183 0.82 1.73 9.01
C SER A 183 0.27 1.01 7.78
N LEU A 184 0.91 -0.09 7.38
CA LEU A 184 0.42 -0.90 6.26
C LEU A 184 -1.01 -1.40 6.52
N TRP A 185 -1.33 -1.75 7.77
CA TRP A 185 -2.69 -2.15 8.14
C TRP A 185 -3.72 -1.05 7.82
N ARG A 186 -3.45 0.19 8.24
CA ARG A 186 -4.36 1.34 7.99
C ARG A 186 -4.52 1.62 6.49
N LEU A 187 -3.44 1.50 5.73
CA LEU A 187 -3.48 1.63 4.28
C LEU A 187 -4.37 0.55 3.66
N LEU A 188 -4.19 -0.73 4.04
CA LEU A 188 -4.97 -1.84 3.50
C LEU A 188 -6.45 -1.76 3.92
N VAL A 189 -6.77 -1.34 5.13
CA VAL A 189 -8.15 -1.13 5.59
C VAL A 189 -8.87 -0.10 4.71
N SER A 190 -8.17 0.89 4.15
CA SER A 190 -8.77 1.88 3.24
C SER A 190 -9.27 1.27 1.91
N THR A 191 -8.84 0.05 1.58
CA THR A 191 -9.33 -0.73 0.41
C THR A 191 -10.55 -1.59 0.73
N ALA A 192 -10.85 -1.78 2.01
CA ALA A 192 -11.88 -2.69 2.48
C ALA A 192 -13.27 -2.05 2.48
N VAL A 193 -14.29 -2.85 2.19
CA VAL A 193 -15.69 -2.43 2.27
C VAL A 193 -16.01 -2.02 3.72
N GLN A 194 -16.62 -0.87 3.91
CA GLN A 194 -16.96 -0.29 5.20
C GLN A 194 -15.75 -0.04 6.13
N GLY A 195 -14.51 -0.04 5.60
CA GLY A 195 -13.32 0.11 6.42
C GLY A 195 -13.10 -1.03 7.43
N LYS A 196 -13.65 -2.21 7.18
CA LYS A 196 -13.52 -3.37 8.07
C LYS A 196 -12.37 -4.26 7.62
N SER A 197 -11.45 -4.59 8.52
CA SER A 197 -10.27 -5.39 8.20
C SER A 197 -10.56 -6.78 7.67
N GLU A 198 -11.67 -7.39 8.10
CA GLU A 198 -12.16 -8.69 7.59
C GLU A 198 -12.57 -8.66 6.11
N ASN A 199 -12.81 -7.48 5.56
CA ASN A 199 -13.16 -7.26 4.16
C ASN A 199 -11.95 -6.92 3.26
N ILE A 200 -10.74 -6.97 3.79
CA ILE A 200 -9.52 -6.89 2.97
C ILE A 200 -9.46 -8.15 2.09
N ALA A 201 -9.21 -7.95 0.78
CA ALA A 201 -9.14 -9.07 -0.15
C ALA A 201 -8.09 -10.11 0.31
N PRO A 202 -8.44 -11.41 0.30
CA PRO A 202 -7.52 -12.47 0.68
C PRO A 202 -6.19 -12.39 -0.09
N ASN A 203 -5.08 -12.71 0.58
CA ASN A 203 -3.71 -12.66 0.04
C ASN A 203 -3.18 -11.26 -0.34
N LEU A 204 -4.02 -10.21 -0.37
CA LEU A 204 -3.58 -8.87 -0.79
C LEU A 204 -2.46 -8.35 0.12
N ALA A 205 -2.64 -8.47 1.42
CA ALA A 205 -1.65 -8.01 2.41
C ALA A 205 -0.31 -8.76 2.27
N GLY A 206 -0.34 -10.07 2.10
CA GLY A 206 0.85 -10.89 1.88
C GLY A 206 1.58 -10.52 0.57
N ASN A 207 0.83 -10.30 -0.52
CA ASN A 207 1.40 -9.90 -1.80
C ASN A 207 2.02 -8.50 -1.74
N VAL A 208 1.41 -7.55 -1.03
CA VAL A 208 1.98 -6.21 -0.82
C VAL A 208 3.25 -6.29 0.02
N MET A 209 3.26 -7.07 1.12
CA MET A 209 4.46 -7.25 1.92
C MET A 209 5.58 -7.91 1.11
N ARG A 210 5.28 -8.93 0.34
CA ARG A 210 6.25 -9.55 -0.58
C ARG A 210 6.84 -8.52 -1.54
N SER A 211 6.00 -7.68 -2.15
CA SER A 211 6.46 -6.61 -3.04
C SER A 211 7.40 -5.62 -2.34
N ILE A 212 7.14 -5.29 -1.06
CA ILE A 212 8.01 -4.42 -0.26
C ILE A 212 9.36 -5.12 -0.03
N LEU A 213 9.35 -6.35 0.45
CA LEU A 213 10.55 -7.13 0.81
C LEU A 213 11.42 -7.44 -0.41
N GLU A 214 10.83 -7.71 -1.57
CA GLU A 214 11.55 -8.05 -2.79
C GLU A 214 11.85 -6.84 -3.70
N GLY A 215 11.34 -5.64 -3.36
CA GLY A 215 11.50 -4.43 -4.18
C GLY A 215 10.71 -4.47 -5.49
N LEU A 216 9.65 -5.29 -5.57
CA LEU A 216 8.80 -5.46 -6.74
C LEU A 216 7.69 -4.39 -6.81
N PRO A 217 7.07 -4.17 -7.98
CA PRO A 217 5.83 -3.42 -8.10
C PRO A 217 4.74 -3.97 -7.17
N PHE A 218 3.86 -3.11 -6.68
CA PHE A 218 2.69 -3.59 -5.95
C PHE A 218 1.77 -4.37 -6.90
N PRO A 219 1.01 -5.36 -6.37
CA PRO A 219 0.09 -6.13 -7.20
C PRO A 219 -0.98 -5.22 -7.81
N GLU A 220 -1.33 -5.43 -9.07
CA GLU A 220 -2.39 -4.69 -9.77
C GLU A 220 -3.74 -4.75 -9.02
N THR A 221 -3.99 -5.86 -8.35
CA THR A 221 -5.18 -6.04 -7.49
C THR A 221 -5.27 -5.01 -6.38
N LEU A 222 -4.14 -4.46 -5.89
CA LEU A 222 -4.15 -3.36 -4.92
C LEU A 222 -4.68 -2.07 -5.57
N LEU A 223 -4.18 -1.70 -6.74
CA LEU A 223 -4.64 -0.52 -7.47
C LEU A 223 -6.13 -0.64 -7.85
N GLN A 224 -6.55 -1.81 -8.33
CA GLN A 224 -7.96 -2.12 -8.62
C GLN A 224 -8.84 -1.97 -7.39
N ALA A 225 -8.45 -2.54 -6.24
CA ALA A 225 -9.22 -2.48 -4.99
C ALA A 225 -9.41 -1.03 -4.53
N VAL A 226 -8.34 -0.22 -4.57
CA VAL A 226 -8.41 1.21 -4.20
C VAL A 226 -9.34 1.98 -5.13
N LEU A 227 -9.19 1.82 -6.45
CA LEU A 227 -10.02 2.53 -7.43
C LEU A 227 -11.49 2.12 -7.35
N MET A 228 -11.77 0.84 -7.11
CA MET A 228 -13.14 0.37 -6.86
C MET A 228 -13.76 1.02 -5.62
N ARG A 229 -13.00 1.17 -4.53
CA ARG A 229 -13.49 1.85 -3.33
C ARG A 229 -13.77 3.33 -3.57
N ILE A 230 -12.87 4.03 -4.27
CA ILE A 230 -13.10 5.43 -4.64
C ILE A 230 -14.36 5.58 -5.47
N LYS A 231 -14.60 4.70 -6.46
CA LYS A 231 -15.81 4.75 -7.30
C LYS A 231 -17.08 4.45 -6.52
N ALA A 232 -17.01 3.56 -5.51
CA ALA A 232 -18.17 3.19 -4.71
C ALA A 232 -18.50 4.23 -3.62
N GLU A 233 -17.50 4.91 -3.08
CA GLU A 233 -17.64 5.85 -1.97
C GLU A 233 -17.50 7.32 -2.41
N HIS A 234 -17.14 7.54 -3.66
CA HIS A 234 -16.92 8.86 -4.26
C HIS A 234 -15.90 9.72 -3.48
N GLU A 235 -14.90 9.05 -2.87
CA GLU A 235 -13.91 9.71 -2.03
C GLU A 235 -12.48 9.26 -2.33
N VAL A 236 -11.63 10.22 -2.71
CA VAL A 236 -10.18 10.04 -2.79
C VAL A 236 -9.56 10.46 -1.46
N SER A 237 -9.63 9.59 -0.45
CA SER A 237 -9.04 9.85 0.86
C SER A 237 -7.52 9.80 0.83
N TYR A 238 -6.87 10.40 1.85
CA TYR A 238 -5.41 10.42 1.99
C TYR A 238 -4.77 9.02 1.94
N PRO A 239 -5.26 7.99 2.68
CA PRO A 239 -4.69 6.65 2.58
C PRO A 239 -4.81 6.03 1.18
N ARG A 240 -5.92 6.28 0.49
CA ARG A 240 -6.13 5.80 -0.89
C ARG A 240 -5.21 6.49 -1.88
N ALA A 241 -5.02 7.81 -1.76
CA ALA A 241 -4.08 8.56 -2.59
C ALA A 241 -2.63 8.06 -2.39
N LYS A 242 -2.20 7.80 -1.14
CA LYS A 242 -0.90 7.18 -0.85
C LYS A 242 -0.72 5.86 -1.57
N LEU A 243 -1.69 4.95 -1.47
CA LEU A 243 -1.61 3.64 -2.13
C LEU A 243 -1.52 3.74 -3.65
N ILE A 244 -2.36 4.58 -4.27
CA ILE A 244 -2.33 4.78 -5.73
C ILE A 244 -0.97 5.31 -6.16
N LYS A 245 -0.47 6.36 -5.49
CA LYS A 245 0.84 6.93 -5.79
C LYS A 245 1.95 5.88 -5.63
N GLY A 246 1.92 5.10 -4.56
CA GLY A 246 2.84 3.99 -4.34
C GLY A 246 2.79 2.95 -5.45
N CYS A 247 1.60 2.53 -5.90
CA CYS A 247 1.45 1.59 -7.01
C CYS A 247 2.08 2.12 -8.30
N LEU A 248 1.77 3.36 -8.65
CA LEU A 248 2.24 3.97 -9.90
C LEU A 248 3.74 4.25 -9.89
N ASN A 249 4.28 4.82 -8.79
CA ASN A 249 5.71 5.11 -8.67
C ASN A 249 6.56 3.83 -8.65
N ARG A 250 6.18 2.81 -7.87
CA ARG A 250 6.92 1.55 -7.84
C ARG A 250 6.93 0.85 -9.19
N LYS A 251 5.79 0.82 -9.89
CA LYS A 251 5.69 0.27 -11.25
C LYS A 251 6.61 1.04 -12.21
N TRP A 252 6.57 2.38 -12.14
CA TRP A 252 7.43 3.23 -12.96
C TRP A 252 8.91 3.02 -12.68
N CYS A 253 9.36 3.06 -11.43
CA CYS A 253 10.76 2.88 -11.05
C CYS A 253 11.27 1.47 -11.41
N PHE A 254 10.42 0.46 -11.33
CA PHE A 254 10.78 -0.92 -11.73
C PHE A 254 11.02 -1.04 -13.24
N THR A 255 10.21 -0.37 -14.05
CA THR A 255 10.35 -0.37 -15.52
C THR A 255 11.38 0.65 -16.01
N ASN A 256 11.68 1.69 -15.23
CA ASN A 256 12.59 2.78 -15.55
C ASN A 256 13.61 3.03 -14.42
N PRO A 257 14.51 2.10 -14.12
CA PRO A 257 15.33 2.13 -12.90
C PRO A 257 16.33 3.30 -12.82
N LYS A 258 16.58 3.99 -13.95
CA LYS A 258 17.46 5.16 -14.01
C LYS A 258 16.72 6.50 -13.87
N ASN A 259 15.40 6.48 -13.86
CA ASN A 259 14.59 7.68 -13.83
C ASN A 259 14.09 7.97 -12.40
N GLU A 260 13.83 9.24 -12.14
CA GLU A 260 13.14 9.67 -10.92
C GLU A 260 11.69 9.17 -10.89
N ARG A 261 11.04 9.26 -9.73
CA ARG A 261 9.64 8.92 -9.55
C ARG A 261 8.75 9.75 -10.47
N ASN A 262 7.79 9.10 -11.10
CA ASN A 262 6.88 9.75 -12.05
C ASN A 262 5.90 10.73 -11.39
N LEU A 263 5.49 10.45 -10.15
CA LEU A 263 4.56 11.30 -9.40
C LEU A 263 5.28 12.00 -8.24
N THR A 264 5.15 13.31 -8.20
CA THR A 264 5.67 14.18 -7.14
C THR A 264 4.88 14.06 -5.83
N VAL A 265 5.37 14.67 -4.77
CA VAL A 265 4.68 14.69 -3.46
C VAL A 265 3.45 15.59 -3.48
N SER A 266 3.52 16.71 -4.18
CA SER A 266 2.46 17.72 -4.29
C SER A 266 2.06 17.96 -5.75
N LEU A 267 1.20 18.94 -5.99
CA LEU A 267 0.70 19.29 -7.31
C LEU A 267 1.85 19.52 -8.30
N ASP A 268 1.83 18.78 -9.39
CA ASP A 268 2.70 18.94 -10.54
C ASP A 268 1.95 19.56 -11.71
N VAL A 269 2.15 20.86 -11.93
CA VAL A 269 1.50 21.60 -13.02
C VAL A 269 2.06 21.25 -14.39
N GLN A 270 3.28 20.68 -14.44
CA GLN A 270 3.95 20.28 -15.68
C GLN A 270 3.63 18.84 -16.09
N ASN A 271 2.91 18.10 -15.29
CA ASN A 271 2.58 16.71 -15.58
C ASN A 271 1.79 16.61 -16.89
N VAL A 272 2.31 15.80 -17.80
CA VAL A 272 1.73 15.63 -19.16
C VAL A 272 0.76 14.45 -19.27
N ASN A 273 0.65 13.61 -18.24
CA ASN A 273 -0.25 12.45 -18.29
C ASN A 273 -1.72 12.91 -18.39
N ILE A 274 -2.44 12.36 -19.35
CA ILE A 274 -3.83 12.76 -19.63
C ILE A 274 -4.76 12.47 -18.44
N GLY A 275 -4.60 11.33 -17.76
CA GLY A 275 -5.39 11.01 -16.57
C GLY A 275 -5.17 12.03 -15.45
N TYR A 276 -3.90 12.38 -15.17
CA TYR A 276 -3.57 13.39 -14.17
C TYR A 276 -4.20 14.76 -14.47
N ARG A 277 -4.08 15.24 -15.71
CA ARG A 277 -4.68 16.52 -16.15
C ARG A 277 -6.20 16.50 -16.04
N LEU A 278 -6.84 15.41 -16.45
CA LEU A 278 -8.30 15.27 -16.33
C LEU A 278 -8.75 15.20 -14.86
N GLY A 279 -7.96 14.60 -13.98
CA GLY A 279 -8.20 14.62 -12.53
C GLY A 279 -8.13 16.05 -11.97
N ARG A 280 -7.09 16.82 -12.34
CA ARG A 280 -6.99 18.26 -11.99
C ARG A 280 -8.22 19.04 -12.50
N LEU A 281 -8.57 18.88 -13.79
CA LEU A 281 -9.72 19.54 -14.38
C LEU A 281 -10.99 19.23 -13.62
N PHE A 282 -11.22 17.97 -13.28
CA PHE A 282 -12.40 17.55 -12.51
C PHE A 282 -12.46 18.23 -11.14
N ALA A 283 -11.34 18.34 -10.44
CA ALA A 283 -11.25 19.06 -9.14
C ALA A 283 -11.58 20.56 -9.28
N VAL A 284 -11.10 21.20 -10.37
CA VAL A 284 -11.40 22.61 -10.65
C VAL A 284 -12.89 22.81 -10.95
N LEU A 285 -13.50 21.93 -11.76
CA LEU A 285 -14.93 21.98 -12.08
C LEU A 285 -15.81 21.77 -10.82
N GLU A 286 -15.41 20.86 -9.93
CA GLU A 286 -16.06 20.67 -8.64
C GLU A 286 -15.95 21.94 -7.78
N LYS A 287 -14.76 22.54 -7.72
CA LYS A 287 -14.53 23.78 -6.96
C LYS A 287 -15.36 24.96 -7.48
N ILE A 288 -15.54 25.09 -8.78
CA ILE A 288 -16.41 26.09 -9.41
C ILE A 288 -17.86 25.86 -8.97
N GLN A 289 -18.34 24.62 -8.98
CA GLN A 289 -19.70 24.28 -8.51
C GLN A 289 -19.88 24.60 -7.03
N GLU A 290 -18.95 24.19 -6.15
CA GLU A 290 -18.96 24.47 -4.71
C GLU A 290 -18.99 25.98 -4.42
N ALA A 291 -18.16 26.75 -5.14
CA ALA A 291 -18.06 28.19 -4.96
C ALA A 291 -19.32 28.93 -5.36
N ALA A 292 -19.96 28.49 -6.46
CA ALA A 292 -21.22 29.09 -6.96
C ALA A 292 -22.46 28.69 -6.14
N ASN A 293 -22.39 27.58 -5.42
CA ASN A 293 -23.52 27.04 -4.66
C ASN A 293 -23.04 26.52 -3.29
N PRO A 294 -22.74 27.41 -2.35
CA PRO A 294 -22.34 27.01 -0.99
C PRO A 294 -23.41 26.15 -0.31
N GLY A 295 -22.98 25.11 0.41
CA GLY A 295 -23.89 24.23 1.17
C GLY A 295 -24.55 23.12 0.36
N LEU A 296 -24.03 22.80 -0.83
CA LEU A 296 -24.49 21.63 -1.60
C LEU A 296 -24.27 20.33 -0.81
N ASN A 297 -25.30 19.48 -0.76
CA ASN A 297 -25.21 18.14 -0.16
C ASN A 297 -24.51 17.13 -1.08
N ALA A 298 -24.50 17.37 -2.39
CA ALA A 298 -23.85 16.52 -3.38
C ALA A 298 -23.22 17.35 -4.50
N THR A 299 -22.00 17.03 -4.87
CA THR A 299 -21.26 17.70 -5.92
C THR A 299 -21.23 16.88 -7.24
N ILE A 300 -20.54 17.38 -8.25
CA ILE A 300 -20.28 16.58 -9.47
C ILE A 300 -19.50 15.31 -9.14
N ARG A 301 -18.74 15.26 -8.06
CA ARG A 301 -18.01 14.07 -7.61
C ARG A 301 -18.96 12.90 -7.34
N ASP A 302 -20.05 13.15 -6.63
CA ASP A 302 -20.99 12.10 -6.24
C ASP A 302 -21.72 11.48 -7.44
N ARG A 303 -21.86 12.24 -8.53
CA ARG A 303 -22.62 11.82 -9.73
C ARG A 303 -21.72 11.36 -10.88
N PHE A 304 -20.56 11.98 -11.05
CA PHE A 304 -19.80 11.83 -12.29
C PHE A 304 -18.37 11.29 -12.09
N TYR A 305 -17.85 11.18 -10.85
CA TYR A 305 -16.47 10.75 -10.62
C TYR A 305 -16.16 9.42 -11.31
N SER A 306 -17.03 8.42 -11.15
CA SER A 306 -16.83 7.08 -11.73
C SER A 306 -16.71 7.12 -13.25
N SER A 307 -17.61 7.84 -13.92
CA SER A 307 -17.59 7.98 -15.38
C SER A 307 -16.46 8.89 -15.86
N ALA A 308 -16.19 10.01 -15.17
CA ALA A 308 -15.11 10.93 -15.52
C ALA A 308 -13.73 10.26 -15.45
N SER A 309 -13.52 9.39 -14.45
CA SER A 309 -12.26 8.66 -14.24
C SER A 309 -12.08 7.43 -15.14
N SER A 310 -13.12 6.96 -15.82
CA SER A 310 -13.05 5.77 -16.68
C SER A 310 -13.35 6.04 -18.16
N MET A 311 -14.34 6.91 -18.45
CA MET A 311 -14.81 7.23 -19.80
C MET A 311 -14.95 8.75 -19.98
N PRO A 312 -13.86 9.53 -20.03
CA PRO A 312 -13.88 10.99 -20.03
C PRO A 312 -14.76 11.61 -21.11
N THR A 313 -14.71 11.09 -22.33
CA THR A 313 -15.52 11.60 -23.45
C THR A 313 -17.02 11.68 -23.13
N SER A 314 -17.56 10.76 -22.37
CA SER A 314 -18.99 10.71 -22.04
C SER A 314 -19.45 11.80 -21.08
N VAL A 315 -18.52 12.45 -20.36
CA VAL A 315 -18.87 13.29 -19.21
C VAL A 315 -18.31 14.71 -19.32
N PHE A 316 -17.05 14.89 -19.73
CA PHE A 316 -16.41 16.21 -19.67
C PHE A 316 -17.06 17.28 -20.51
N GLY A 317 -17.61 16.97 -21.69
CA GLY A 317 -18.35 17.92 -22.49
C GLY A 317 -19.55 18.54 -21.76
N ASN A 318 -20.30 17.70 -21.03
CA ASN A 318 -21.41 18.17 -20.19
C ASN A 318 -20.93 18.96 -18.96
N LEU A 319 -19.89 18.49 -18.28
CA LEU A 319 -19.33 19.17 -17.12
C LEU A 319 -18.80 20.56 -17.47
N MET A 320 -18.11 20.72 -18.59
CA MET A 320 -17.64 22.01 -19.11
C MET A 320 -18.80 22.97 -19.39
N ARG A 321 -19.90 22.47 -19.99
CA ARG A 321 -21.09 23.28 -20.21
C ARG A 321 -21.73 23.73 -18.88
N LEU A 322 -21.84 22.84 -17.91
CA LEU A 322 -22.40 23.15 -16.60
C LEU A 322 -21.53 24.18 -15.85
N SER A 323 -20.22 24.10 -15.96
CA SER A 323 -19.31 25.05 -15.32
C SER A 323 -19.52 26.49 -15.78
N ASN A 324 -19.90 26.72 -17.05
CA ASN A 324 -20.22 28.06 -17.55
C ASN A 324 -21.39 28.71 -16.80
N HIS A 325 -22.42 27.93 -16.44
CA HIS A 325 -23.55 28.44 -15.65
C HIS A 325 -23.09 28.81 -14.22
N HIS A 326 -22.27 27.97 -13.61
CA HIS A 326 -21.73 28.23 -12.27
C HIS A 326 -20.80 29.45 -12.26
N LEU A 327 -19.95 29.60 -13.25
CA LEU A 327 -19.07 30.77 -13.41
C LEU A 327 -19.88 32.05 -13.60
N SER A 328 -20.95 32.01 -14.43
CA SER A 328 -21.84 33.16 -14.64
C SER A 328 -22.51 33.62 -13.35
N LYS A 329 -22.93 32.69 -12.49
CA LYS A 329 -23.48 33.00 -11.18
C LYS A 329 -22.39 33.57 -10.26
N LEU A 330 -21.23 32.91 -10.19
CA LEU A 330 -20.12 33.33 -9.33
C LEU A 330 -19.56 34.70 -9.68
N ARG A 331 -19.54 35.09 -10.99
CA ARG A 331 -19.12 36.42 -11.42
C ARG A 331 -19.98 37.54 -10.87
N LYS A 332 -21.27 37.30 -10.62
CA LYS A 332 -22.17 38.28 -10.02
C LYS A 332 -21.91 38.50 -8.53
N GLU A 333 -21.53 37.44 -7.81
CA GLU A 333 -21.35 37.46 -6.37
C GLU A 333 -19.89 37.72 -5.96
N LYS A 334 -18.92 37.11 -6.67
CA LYS A 334 -17.49 37.13 -6.36
C LYS A 334 -16.64 37.20 -7.63
N PRO A 335 -16.61 38.34 -8.34
CA PRO A 335 -16.02 38.45 -9.69
C PRO A 335 -14.53 38.09 -9.74
N GLY A 336 -13.73 38.56 -8.81
CA GLY A 336 -12.28 38.25 -8.76
C GLY A 336 -12.03 36.75 -8.56
N TYR A 337 -12.78 36.10 -7.70
CA TYR A 337 -12.64 34.64 -7.48
C TYR A 337 -13.07 33.83 -8.71
N ALA A 338 -14.14 34.25 -9.38
CA ALA A 338 -14.57 33.63 -10.64
C ALA A 338 -13.48 33.69 -11.72
N VAL A 339 -12.83 34.85 -11.86
CA VAL A 339 -11.71 35.02 -12.83
C VAL A 339 -10.54 34.11 -12.50
N ASN A 340 -10.17 33.96 -11.21
CA ASN A 340 -9.07 33.08 -10.81
C ASN A 340 -9.37 31.60 -11.11
N LEU A 341 -10.60 31.13 -10.82
CA LEU A 341 -11.00 29.75 -11.14
C LEU A 341 -11.07 29.50 -12.64
N GLU A 342 -11.52 30.49 -13.42
CA GLU A 342 -11.57 30.38 -14.87
C GLU A 342 -10.16 30.32 -15.49
N LYS A 343 -9.22 31.14 -15.02
CA LYS A 343 -7.79 31.08 -15.44
C LYS A 343 -7.18 29.71 -15.13
N LEU A 344 -7.42 29.19 -13.93
CA LEU A 344 -6.93 27.87 -13.56
C LEU A 344 -7.55 26.76 -14.42
N MET A 345 -8.86 26.85 -14.71
CA MET A 345 -9.53 25.92 -15.63
C MET A 345 -8.90 25.97 -17.02
N GLN A 346 -8.66 27.16 -17.56
CA GLN A 346 -8.02 27.37 -18.87
C GLN A 346 -6.60 26.82 -18.90
N GLU A 347 -5.79 27.06 -17.85
CA GLU A 347 -4.46 26.48 -17.71
C GLU A 347 -4.48 24.96 -17.84
N VAL A 348 -5.37 24.29 -17.07
CA VAL A 348 -5.44 22.84 -17.09
C VAL A 348 -5.94 22.30 -18.44
N VAL A 349 -6.96 22.95 -19.01
CA VAL A 349 -7.54 22.55 -20.31
C VAL A 349 -6.56 22.74 -21.45
N SER A 350 -5.71 23.77 -21.41
CA SER A 350 -4.72 24.01 -22.48
C SER A 350 -3.79 22.82 -22.75
N GLY A 351 -3.60 21.99 -21.74
CA GLY A 351 -2.82 20.76 -21.85
C GLY A 351 -3.62 19.51 -22.24
N VAL A 352 -4.92 19.65 -22.51
CA VAL A 352 -5.81 18.53 -22.88
C VAL A 352 -6.20 18.67 -24.34
N SER A 353 -5.60 17.87 -25.22
CA SER A 353 -5.88 17.89 -26.66
C SER A 353 -7.24 17.26 -27.03
N SER A 354 -7.65 16.23 -26.30
CA SER A 354 -8.92 15.53 -26.48
C SER A 354 -9.33 14.76 -25.23
N PHE A 355 -10.60 14.46 -25.10
CA PHE A 355 -11.10 13.57 -24.04
C PHE A 355 -11.08 12.12 -24.55
N PRO A 356 -10.24 11.23 -23.96
CA PRO A 356 -10.16 9.84 -24.40
C PRO A 356 -11.47 9.09 -24.13
N ALA A 357 -11.78 8.10 -24.98
CA ALA A 357 -12.96 7.24 -24.80
C ALA A 357 -12.86 6.43 -23.49
N HIS A 358 -11.66 5.92 -23.19
CA HIS A 358 -11.39 5.15 -21.99
C HIS A 358 -10.03 5.52 -21.41
N LEU A 359 -9.91 5.45 -20.07
CA LEU A 359 -8.64 5.51 -19.35
C LEU A 359 -8.20 4.11 -18.93
N SER A 360 -6.93 3.80 -19.12
CA SER A 360 -6.31 2.59 -18.58
C SER A 360 -6.38 2.57 -17.06
N LEU A 361 -6.10 1.44 -16.44
CA LEU A 361 -6.09 1.34 -14.97
C LEU A 361 -5.07 2.32 -14.37
N ASP A 362 -3.89 2.43 -14.96
CA ASP A 362 -2.85 3.36 -14.52
C ASP A 362 -3.30 4.82 -14.70
N ASP A 363 -3.94 5.17 -15.82
CA ASP A 363 -4.45 6.53 -16.05
C ASP A 363 -5.62 6.87 -15.12
N GLN A 364 -6.44 5.89 -14.72
CA GLN A 364 -7.45 6.09 -13.66
C GLN A 364 -6.79 6.39 -12.32
N GLY A 365 -5.66 5.74 -12.01
CA GLY A 365 -4.83 6.06 -10.87
C GLY A 365 -4.24 7.48 -10.96
N GLN A 366 -3.72 7.85 -12.13
CA GLN A 366 -3.22 9.21 -12.41
C GLN A 366 -4.34 10.25 -12.24
N PHE A 367 -5.57 9.95 -12.71
CA PHE A 367 -6.74 10.80 -12.51
C PHE A 367 -7.01 11.02 -11.00
N ALA A 368 -7.02 9.97 -10.22
CA ALA A 368 -7.25 10.08 -8.78
C ALA A 368 -6.17 10.94 -8.09
N ILE A 369 -4.89 10.81 -8.47
CA ILE A 369 -3.81 11.62 -7.92
C ILE A 369 -3.91 13.08 -8.38
N GLY A 370 -4.18 13.33 -9.65
CA GLY A 370 -4.36 14.70 -10.18
C GLY A 370 -5.52 15.43 -9.48
N TYR A 371 -6.64 14.71 -9.27
CA TYR A 371 -7.77 15.22 -8.48
C TYR A 371 -7.37 15.52 -7.03
N TYR A 372 -6.71 14.59 -6.37
CA TYR A 372 -6.29 14.73 -4.97
C TYR A 372 -5.30 15.90 -4.80
N HIS A 373 -4.27 15.98 -5.63
CA HIS A 373 -3.28 17.06 -5.59
C HIS A 373 -3.91 18.44 -5.79
N GLN A 374 -4.80 18.57 -6.79
CA GLN A 374 -5.49 19.85 -7.05
C GLN A 374 -6.43 20.23 -5.90
N ARG A 375 -7.09 19.25 -5.28
CA ARG A 375 -7.92 19.50 -4.08
C ARG A 375 -7.08 19.97 -2.90
N GLN A 376 -5.92 19.38 -2.64
CA GLN A 376 -5.01 19.80 -1.58
C GLN A 376 -4.46 21.21 -1.83
N ASP A 377 -4.10 21.54 -3.08
CA ASP A 377 -3.60 22.87 -3.48
C ASP A 377 -4.60 24.00 -3.14
N PHE A 378 -5.90 23.76 -3.21
CA PHE A 378 -6.91 24.75 -2.81
C PHE A 378 -6.89 25.10 -1.33
N PHE A 379 -6.32 24.25 -0.48
CA PHE A 379 -6.20 24.48 0.97
C PHE A 379 -4.80 24.97 1.38
N THR A 380 -3.83 24.90 0.48
CA THR A 380 -2.49 25.42 0.73
C THR A 380 -2.56 26.95 0.72
N LYS A 381 -2.14 27.62 1.81
CA LYS A 381 -1.97 29.06 1.81
C LYS A 381 -0.91 29.38 0.74
N LYS A 382 -1.31 30.07 -0.31
CA LYS A 382 -0.33 30.75 -1.18
C LYS A 382 0.25 31.86 -0.33
N ASP A 383 1.52 31.75 0.04
CA ASP A 383 2.25 32.87 0.58
C ASP A 383 2.07 34.02 -0.40
N ALA A 384 1.52 35.12 0.10
CA ALA A 384 1.32 36.32 -0.70
C ALA A 384 2.72 36.83 -1.10
N GLU A 385 3.08 36.65 -2.41
CA GLU A 385 4.14 37.41 -3.03
C GLU A 385 3.74 38.87 -3.16
#